data_1a4b81b5510ca96924d112715de4caad
#
_entry.id   1a4b81b5510ca96924d112715de4caad
#
_cell.length_a   1.000
_cell.length_b   1.000
_cell.length_c   1.000
_cell.angle_alpha   90.00
_cell.angle_beta   90.00
_cell.angle_gamma   90.00
#
_symmetry.space_group_name_H-M   'P 1'
#
loop_
_entity.id
_entity.type
_entity.pdbx_description
1 polymer ?
#
loop_
_entity_poly.entity_id
_entity_poly.type
_entity_poly.pdbx_seq_one_letter_code
_entity_poly.pdbx_strand_id
1 'polypeptide(L)'
;MKKIIAVHSYKGGTGKTLMSTNLAAIYAMNKHKVALFDMDFRAPSLHAIFKVNSAKYWLNDYLNGVCNIENVMVKCPNKVGDNLYLALANPSTEAIREMAAKDRKWEMKALGRLLSLRNTLLNDLGFDYLIMDTSPGLQYSSINAIVSADTVIVATTMDISDMQGTKRMIHELYDLFEKKTGIIVNKVPIEMISTLEEREKLRKKYEEMSNLPVVDVAPCFCDVLRLGGNTIFSLEKPEHPFTKILKEIATKIQKL
;
A
#
# COMPACT_ATOMS: atom_id res chain seq x y z
N MET A 1 -13.52 10.43 -7.78
CA MET A 1 -12.26 10.36 -8.59
C MET A 1 -11.77 8.93 -8.51
N LYS A 2 -11.51 8.28 -9.65
CA LYS A 2 -11.08 6.87 -9.69
C LYS A 2 -9.55 6.80 -9.76
N LYS A 3 -8.89 6.05 -8.86
CA LYS A 3 -7.43 6.06 -8.75
C LYS A 3 -6.85 4.70 -8.34
N ILE A 4 -5.72 4.34 -8.95
CA ILE A 4 -4.88 3.21 -8.55
C ILE A 4 -3.68 3.76 -7.76
N ILE A 5 -3.48 3.27 -6.55
CA ILE A 5 -2.44 3.70 -5.61
C ILE A 5 -1.56 2.51 -5.26
N ALA A 6 -0.26 2.60 -5.53
CA ALA A 6 0.71 1.64 -5.02
C ALA A 6 1.36 2.19 -3.75
N VAL A 7 1.41 1.41 -2.68
CA VAL A 7 2.14 1.74 -1.46
C VAL A 7 3.42 0.93 -1.42
N HIS A 8 4.56 1.62 -1.44
CA HIS A 8 5.87 0.98 -1.61
C HIS A 8 6.91 1.48 -0.60
N SER A 9 8.08 0.81 -0.53
CA SER A 9 9.22 1.25 0.27
C SER A 9 10.51 0.60 -0.20
N TYR A 10 11.64 1.25 0.09
CA TYR A 10 12.96 0.68 -0.14
C TYR A 10 13.25 -0.49 0.81
N LYS A 11 13.04 -0.29 2.13
CA LYS A 11 13.25 -1.32 3.16
C LYS A 11 11.97 -1.97 3.64
N GLY A 12 12.10 -3.19 4.20
CA GLY A 12 11.06 -3.80 5.00
C GLY A 12 10.85 -3.10 6.33
N GLY A 13 9.64 -3.25 6.90
CA GLY A 13 9.34 -2.71 8.23
C GLY A 13 9.08 -1.20 8.29
N THR A 14 9.00 -0.48 7.19
CA THR A 14 8.69 0.97 7.16
C THR A 14 7.24 1.31 7.45
N GLY A 15 6.34 0.31 7.43
CA GLY A 15 4.91 0.48 7.70
C GLY A 15 4.02 0.54 6.47
N LYS A 16 4.45 0.03 5.32
CA LYS A 16 3.64 -0.06 4.09
C LYS A 16 2.26 -0.67 4.35
N THR A 17 2.23 -1.90 4.83
CA THR A 17 0.98 -2.64 5.10
C THR A 17 0.07 -1.91 6.10
N LEU A 18 0.65 -1.27 7.11
CA LEU A 18 -0.11 -0.41 8.03
C LEU A 18 -0.77 0.75 7.27
N MET A 19 -0.03 1.41 6.38
CA MET A 19 -0.58 2.51 5.57
C MET A 19 -1.63 2.00 4.58
N SER A 20 -1.35 0.93 3.83
CA SER A 20 -2.25 0.36 2.84
C SER A 20 -3.60 -0.06 3.44
N THR A 21 -3.56 -0.78 4.56
CA THR A 21 -4.78 -1.27 5.23
C THR A 21 -5.61 -0.15 5.82
N ASN A 22 -4.97 0.83 6.45
CA ASN A 22 -5.68 1.96 7.04
C ASN A 22 -6.21 2.94 5.98
N LEU A 23 -5.47 3.20 4.89
CA LEU A 23 -5.99 3.99 3.76
C LEU A 23 -7.22 3.32 3.14
N ALA A 24 -7.16 2.01 2.89
CA ALA A 24 -8.28 1.27 2.36
C ALA A 24 -9.52 1.34 3.26
N ALA A 25 -9.33 1.15 4.57
CA ALA A 25 -10.39 1.25 5.56
C ALA A 25 -10.99 2.66 5.63
N ILE A 26 -10.17 3.70 5.69
CA ILE A 26 -10.61 5.10 5.76
C ILE A 26 -11.42 5.48 4.51
N TYR A 27 -10.96 5.11 3.32
CA TYR A 27 -11.72 5.39 2.10
C TYR A 27 -13.04 4.61 2.06
N ALA A 28 -13.05 3.35 2.47
CA ALA A 28 -14.28 2.56 2.51
C ALA A 28 -15.29 3.11 3.54
N MET A 29 -14.83 3.56 4.71
CA MET A 29 -15.67 4.25 5.71
C MET A 29 -16.25 5.56 5.17
N ASN A 30 -15.52 6.24 4.28
CA ASN A 30 -15.98 7.44 3.57
C ASN A 30 -16.88 7.10 2.35
N LYS A 31 -17.43 5.88 2.29
CA LYS A 31 -18.36 5.37 1.27
C LYS A 31 -17.77 5.22 -0.12
N HIS A 32 -16.46 5.23 -0.27
CA HIS A 32 -15.82 4.86 -1.53
C HIS A 32 -15.77 3.33 -1.67
N LYS A 33 -15.97 2.82 -2.88
CA LYS A 33 -15.78 1.42 -3.20
C LYS A 33 -14.30 1.14 -3.43
N VAL A 34 -13.68 0.36 -2.57
CA VAL A 34 -12.22 0.18 -2.49
C VAL A 34 -11.84 -1.28 -2.69
N ALA A 35 -10.83 -1.51 -3.52
CA ALA A 35 -10.12 -2.78 -3.62
C ALA A 35 -8.75 -2.65 -2.96
N LEU A 36 -8.36 -3.61 -2.12
CA LEU A 36 -7.03 -3.73 -1.52
C LEU A 36 -6.38 -5.02 -1.98
N PHE A 37 -5.23 -4.90 -2.64
CA PHE A 37 -4.47 -6.02 -3.19
C PHE A 37 -3.20 -6.29 -2.38
N ASP A 38 -2.98 -7.55 -2.03
CA ASP A 38 -1.72 -8.03 -1.46
C ASP A 38 -0.75 -8.40 -2.60
N MET A 39 0.18 -7.49 -2.89
CA MET A 39 1.21 -7.70 -3.90
C MET A 39 2.55 -8.18 -3.30
N ASP A 40 2.59 -8.48 -1.98
CA ASP A 40 3.74 -9.09 -1.33
C ASP A 40 3.66 -10.62 -1.38
N PHE A 41 3.96 -11.19 -2.53
CA PHE A 41 3.93 -12.64 -2.75
C PHE A 41 5.03 -13.41 -2.01
N ARG A 42 5.99 -12.74 -1.41
CA ARG A 42 7.07 -13.37 -0.63
C ARG A 42 6.74 -13.50 0.84
N ALA A 43 6.00 -12.53 1.37
CA ALA A 43 5.58 -12.50 2.76
C ALA A 43 4.12 -12.00 2.88
N PRO A 44 3.15 -12.73 2.29
CA PRO A 44 1.75 -12.35 2.34
C PRO A 44 1.27 -12.11 3.77
N SER A 45 0.63 -10.99 4.02
CA SER A 45 0.22 -10.60 5.39
C SER A 45 -1.24 -10.19 5.51
N LEU A 46 -1.87 -9.74 4.43
CA LEU A 46 -3.24 -9.24 4.49
C LEU A 46 -4.25 -10.33 4.87
N HIS A 47 -4.02 -11.59 4.48
CA HIS A 47 -4.88 -12.71 4.87
C HIS A 47 -5.01 -12.84 6.40
N ALA A 48 -3.91 -12.65 7.14
CA ALA A 48 -3.89 -12.70 8.60
C ALA A 48 -4.58 -11.48 9.23
N ILE A 49 -4.31 -10.28 8.73
CA ILE A 49 -4.91 -9.02 9.20
C ILE A 49 -6.43 -9.05 9.06
N PHE A 50 -6.92 -9.53 7.93
CA PHE A 50 -8.35 -9.60 7.64
C PHE A 50 -9.00 -10.93 8.05
N LYS A 51 -8.23 -11.86 8.61
CA LYS A 51 -8.70 -13.18 9.10
C LYS A 51 -9.38 -14.02 7.99
N VAL A 52 -8.85 -13.94 6.78
CA VAL A 52 -9.28 -14.76 5.63
C VAL A 52 -8.34 -15.95 5.50
N ASN A 53 -8.75 -17.09 6.03
CA ASN A 53 -7.90 -18.28 6.10
C ASN A 53 -7.97 -19.16 4.84
N SER A 54 -8.97 -18.96 4.00
CA SER A 54 -9.15 -19.71 2.75
C SER A 54 -9.86 -18.86 1.71
N ALA A 55 -9.50 -19.04 0.45
CA ALA A 55 -10.18 -18.47 -0.69
C ALA A 55 -10.25 -19.51 -1.81
N LYS A 56 -11.29 -19.45 -2.64
CA LYS A 56 -11.41 -20.33 -3.81
C LYS A 56 -10.31 -20.03 -4.83
N TYR A 57 -10.01 -18.74 -5.01
CA TYR A 57 -8.94 -18.25 -5.87
C TYR A 57 -8.19 -17.13 -5.14
N TRP A 58 -6.88 -17.07 -5.36
CA TRP A 58 -5.99 -16.05 -4.83
C TRP A 58 -5.56 -15.08 -5.94
N LEU A 59 -4.98 -13.95 -5.58
CA LEU A 59 -4.44 -13.01 -6.56
C LEU A 59 -3.39 -13.66 -7.46
N ASN A 60 -2.65 -14.66 -6.96
CA ASN A 60 -1.75 -15.52 -7.72
C ASN A 60 -2.44 -16.17 -8.92
N ASP A 61 -3.67 -16.69 -8.74
CA ASP A 61 -4.42 -17.38 -9.78
C ASP A 61 -4.84 -16.42 -10.90
N TYR A 62 -5.26 -15.21 -10.54
CA TYR A 62 -5.53 -14.16 -11.52
C TYR A 62 -4.26 -13.81 -12.32
N LEU A 63 -3.12 -13.58 -11.65
CA LEU A 63 -1.86 -13.24 -12.32
C LEU A 63 -1.32 -14.40 -13.16
N ASN A 64 -1.58 -15.65 -12.77
CA ASN A 64 -1.31 -16.84 -13.57
C ASN A 64 -2.29 -17.02 -14.75
N GLY A 65 -3.41 -16.29 -14.79
CA GLY A 65 -4.44 -16.36 -15.84
C GLY A 65 -5.38 -17.55 -15.69
N VAL A 66 -5.49 -18.08 -14.50
CA VAL A 66 -6.39 -19.21 -14.16
C VAL A 66 -7.85 -18.75 -14.06
N CYS A 67 -8.06 -17.51 -13.59
CA CYS A 67 -9.40 -16.95 -13.37
C CYS A 67 -9.45 -15.44 -13.66
N ASN A 68 -10.66 -14.87 -13.68
CA ASN A 68 -10.88 -13.44 -13.76
C ASN A 68 -10.74 -12.80 -12.38
N ILE A 69 -10.56 -11.45 -12.34
CA ILE A 69 -10.34 -10.72 -11.09
C ILE A 69 -11.56 -10.80 -10.16
N GLU A 70 -12.77 -10.84 -10.69
CA GLU A 70 -14.01 -10.95 -9.93
C GLU A 70 -14.06 -12.23 -9.07
N ASN A 71 -13.42 -13.31 -9.55
CA ASN A 71 -13.36 -14.57 -8.82
C ASN A 71 -12.41 -14.52 -7.61
N VAL A 72 -11.45 -13.59 -7.62
CA VAL A 72 -10.45 -13.38 -6.55
C VAL A 72 -10.98 -12.43 -5.49
N MET A 73 -11.89 -11.52 -5.85
CA MET A 73 -12.36 -10.47 -4.96
C MET A 73 -13.19 -11.02 -3.81
N VAL A 74 -12.70 -10.85 -2.58
CA VAL A 74 -13.39 -11.22 -1.35
C VAL A 74 -13.87 -9.95 -0.64
N LYS A 75 -15.16 -9.89 -0.30
CA LYS A 75 -15.69 -8.80 0.52
C LYS A 75 -15.03 -8.83 1.90
N CYS A 76 -14.57 -7.69 2.39
CA CYS A 76 -13.91 -7.61 3.68
C CYS A 76 -14.84 -8.12 4.81
N PRO A 77 -14.42 -9.10 5.63
CA PRO A 77 -15.26 -9.66 6.68
C PRO A 77 -15.41 -8.74 7.89
N ASN A 78 -14.59 -7.70 7.99
CA ASN A 78 -14.58 -6.78 9.13
C ASN A 78 -15.65 -5.67 8.97
N LYS A 79 -15.96 -4.99 10.09
CA LYS A 79 -16.94 -3.89 10.15
C LYS A 79 -16.49 -2.59 9.43
N VAL A 80 -15.76 -2.69 8.33
CA VAL A 80 -15.32 -1.54 7.50
C VAL A 80 -16.44 -0.99 6.62
N GLY A 81 -17.62 -1.60 6.68
CA GLY A 81 -18.70 -1.36 5.74
C GLY A 81 -18.60 -2.25 4.50
N ASP A 82 -19.65 -2.20 3.67
CA ASP A 82 -19.80 -3.06 2.50
C ASP A 82 -18.93 -2.66 1.29
N ASN A 83 -18.04 -1.69 1.49
CA ASN A 83 -17.33 -1.03 0.39
C ASN A 83 -15.86 -1.45 0.24
N LEU A 84 -15.33 -2.33 1.12
CA LEU A 84 -13.96 -2.82 1.02
C LEU A 84 -13.92 -4.25 0.50
N TYR A 85 -13.15 -4.47 -0.56
CA TYR A 85 -12.90 -5.75 -1.18
C TYR A 85 -11.41 -6.06 -1.16
N LEU A 86 -11.07 -7.33 -1.01
CA LEU A 86 -9.70 -7.81 -0.86
C LEU A 86 -9.36 -8.75 -2.01
N ALA A 87 -8.17 -8.61 -2.59
CA ALA A 87 -7.54 -9.61 -3.42
C ALA A 87 -6.23 -10.02 -2.76
N LEU A 88 -6.19 -11.21 -2.19
CA LEU A 88 -5.16 -11.67 -1.29
C LEU A 88 -4.15 -12.56 -2.00
N ALA A 89 -2.86 -12.41 -1.67
CA ALA A 89 -1.84 -13.36 -2.07
C ALA A 89 -1.98 -14.68 -1.30
N ASN A 90 -1.69 -15.80 -1.97
CA ASN A 90 -1.75 -17.13 -1.37
C ASN A 90 -0.60 -17.30 -0.36
N PRO A 91 -0.89 -17.54 0.93
CA PRO A 91 0.13 -17.64 1.97
C PRO A 91 0.81 -19.00 2.06
N SER A 92 0.43 -20.00 1.24
CA SER A 92 1.05 -21.32 1.30
C SER A 92 2.52 -21.27 0.86
N THR A 93 3.34 -22.12 1.49
CA THR A 93 4.77 -22.20 1.15
C THR A 93 5.00 -22.57 -0.31
N GLU A 94 4.13 -23.43 -0.88
CA GLU A 94 4.20 -23.81 -2.29
C GLU A 94 3.96 -22.59 -3.19
N ALA A 95 2.92 -21.80 -2.94
CA ALA A 95 2.60 -20.62 -3.73
C ALA A 95 3.71 -19.55 -3.63
N ILE A 96 4.28 -19.34 -2.43
CA ILE A 96 5.39 -18.42 -2.23
C ILE A 96 6.61 -18.85 -3.06
N ARG A 97 6.97 -20.15 -3.04
CA ARG A 97 8.08 -20.70 -3.84
C ARG A 97 7.80 -20.60 -5.33
N GLU A 98 6.58 -20.92 -5.75
CA GLU A 98 6.16 -20.78 -7.15
C GLU A 98 6.32 -19.34 -7.64
N MET A 99 5.83 -18.36 -6.88
CA MET A 99 5.95 -16.94 -7.24
C MET A 99 7.40 -16.47 -7.26
N ALA A 100 8.24 -16.96 -6.36
CA ALA A 100 9.67 -16.63 -6.32
C ALA A 100 10.46 -17.20 -7.53
N ALA A 101 9.96 -18.26 -8.15
CA ALA A 101 10.57 -18.91 -9.31
C ALA A 101 10.07 -18.38 -10.67
N LYS A 102 9.13 -17.42 -10.68
CA LYS A 102 8.59 -16.85 -11.92
C LYS A 102 9.68 -16.12 -12.72
N ASP A 103 9.64 -16.32 -14.02
CA ASP A 103 10.57 -15.72 -14.96
C ASP A 103 10.10 -14.35 -15.48
N ARG A 104 10.97 -13.66 -16.22
CA ARG A 104 10.67 -12.36 -16.81
C ARG A 104 9.48 -12.40 -17.77
N LYS A 105 9.28 -13.51 -18.49
CA LYS A 105 8.16 -13.67 -19.43
C LYS A 105 6.83 -13.70 -18.69
N TRP A 106 6.80 -14.38 -17.55
CA TRP A 106 5.63 -14.38 -16.67
C TRP A 106 5.35 -12.99 -16.11
N GLU A 107 6.38 -12.28 -15.64
CA GLU A 107 6.24 -10.91 -15.09
C GLU A 107 5.64 -9.92 -16.10
N MET A 108 6.03 -10.03 -17.37
CA MET A 108 5.44 -9.22 -18.45
C MET A 108 3.96 -9.52 -18.66
N LYS A 109 3.55 -10.79 -18.57
CA LYS A 109 2.13 -11.17 -18.65
C LYS A 109 1.34 -10.67 -17.44
N ALA A 110 1.92 -10.79 -16.24
CA ALA A 110 1.33 -10.27 -15.01
C ALA A 110 1.14 -8.75 -15.06
N LEU A 111 2.13 -8.01 -15.57
CA LEU A 111 1.99 -6.57 -15.80
C LEU A 111 0.82 -6.26 -16.75
N GLY A 112 0.70 -6.98 -17.87
CA GLY A 112 -0.43 -6.80 -18.79
C GLY A 112 -1.79 -6.97 -18.10
N ARG A 113 -1.92 -7.95 -17.19
CA ARG A 113 -3.12 -8.14 -16.37
C ARG A 113 -3.36 -7.01 -15.38
N LEU A 114 -2.31 -6.52 -14.71
CA LEU A 114 -2.43 -5.39 -13.79
C LEU A 114 -2.85 -4.11 -14.51
N LEU A 115 -2.31 -3.84 -15.71
CA LEU A 115 -2.72 -2.69 -16.52
C LEU A 115 -4.19 -2.76 -16.95
N SER A 116 -4.71 -3.96 -17.22
CA SER A 116 -6.13 -4.14 -17.55
C SER A 116 -7.08 -3.88 -16.39
N LEU A 117 -6.60 -3.96 -15.13
CA LEU A 117 -7.42 -3.74 -13.92
C LEU A 117 -8.06 -2.36 -13.88
N ARG A 118 -7.42 -1.35 -14.47
CA ARG A 118 -8.02 -0.02 -14.56
C ARG A 118 -9.40 -0.07 -15.22
N ASN A 119 -9.50 -0.72 -16.36
CA ASN A 119 -10.79 -0.83 -17.04
C ASN A 119 -11.74 -1.74 -16.26
N THR A 120 -11.33 -2.93 -15.90
CA THR A 120 -12.19 -3.89 -15.23
C THR A 120 -12.67 -3.39 -13.87
N LEU A 121 -11.77 -2.97 -12.97
CA LEU A 121 -12.16 -2.57 -11.62
C LEU A 121 -12.78 -1.17 -11.58
N LEU A 122 -12.09 -0.18 -12.16
CA LEU A 122 -12.53 1.20 -12.01
C LEU A 122 -13.71 1.54 -12.93
N ASN A 123 -13.72 1.08 -14.18
CA ASN A 123 -14.76 1.44 -15.14
C ASN A 123 -15.94 0.47 -15.06
N ASP A 124 -15.71 -0.84 -15.23
CA ASP A 124 -16.78 -1.82 -15.37
C ASP A 124 -17.40 -2.19 -14.01
N LEU A 125 -16.58 -2.44 -12.98
CA LEU A 125 -17.03 -2.83 -11.64
C LEU A 125 -17.28 -1.64 -10.69
N GLY A 126 -16.97 -0.42 -11.12
CA GLY A 126 -17.29 0.82 -10.42
C GLY A 126 -16.53 1.05 -9.11
N PHE A 127 -15.30 0.52 -8.99
CA PHE A 127 -14.43 0.87 -7.86
C PHE A 127 -13.94 2.31 -7.98
N ASP A 128 -13.83 3.00 -6.83
CA ASP A 128 -13.24 4.33 -6.74
C ASP A 128 -11.72 4.25 -6.57
N TYR A 129 -11.27 3.29 -5.76
CA TYR A 129 -9.84 3.10 -5.45
C TYR A 129 -9.44 1.64 -5.57
N LEU A 130 -8.26 1.43 -6.18
CA LEU A 130 -7.45 0.23 -6.02
C LEU A 130 -6.19 0.61 -5.25
N ILE A 131 -5.95 -0.02 -4.09
CA ILE A 131 -4.74 0.15 -3.29
C ILE A 131 -3.94 -1.15 -3.38
N MET A 132 -2.66 -1.06 -3.74
CA MET A 132 -1.76 -2.21 -3.84
C MET A 132 -0.70 -2.12 -2.74
N ASP A 133 -0.71 -3.07 -1.81
CA ASP A 133 0.34 -3.24 -0.80
C ASP A 133 1.47 -4.08 -1.38
N THR A 134 2.67 -3.51 -1.52
CA THR A 134 3.75 -4.15 -2.28
C THR A 134 4.85 -4.73 -1.38
N SER A 135 5.67 -5.63 -1.92
CA SER A 135 6.94 -6.04 -1.29
C SER A 135 7.92 -4.87 -1.21
N PRO A 136 8.85 -4.86 -0.24
CA PRO A 136 9.91 -3.85 -0.19
C PRO A 136 10.95 -4.06 -1.30
N GLY A 137 11.64 -2.99 -1.67
CA GLY A 137 12.74 -3.00 -2.63
C GLY A 137 12.32 -3.21 -4.08
N LEU A 138 13.27 -3.63 -4.93
CA LEU A 138 13.10 -3.67 -6.38
C LEU A 138 12.63 -5.05 -6.90
N GLN A 139 11.60 -5.60 -6.28
CA GLN A 139 10.99 -6.85 -6.75
C GLN A 139 10.15 -6.59 -8.00
N TYR A 140 10.14 -7.51 -8.96
CA TYR A 140 9.35 -7.36 -10.19
C TYR A 140 7.87 -7.15 -9.93
N SER A 141 7.29 -7.87 -8.96
CA SER A 141 5.88 -7.67 -8.57
C SER A 141 5.61 -6.25 -8.07
N SER A 142 6.54 -5.66 -7.29
CA SER A 142 6.44 -4.27 -6.83
C SER A 142 6.59 -3.28 -7.99
N ILE A 143 7.53 -3.53 -8.90
CA ILE A 143 7.71 -2.73 -10.11
C ILE A 143 6.44 -2.76 -10.96
N ASN A 144 5.85 -3.94 -11.17
CA ASN A 144 4.60 -4.11 -11.91
C ASN A 144 3.44 -3.33 -11.26
N ALA A 145 3.33 -3.35 -9.92
CA ALA A 145 2.34 -2.57 -9.19
C ALA A 145 2.56 -1.06 -9.40
N ILE A 146 3.82 -0.58 -9.30
CA ILE A 146 4.18 0.82 -9.52
C ILE A 146 3.84 1.26 -10.94
N VAL A 147 4.21 0.46 -11.95
CA VAL A 147 3.94 0.77 -13.36
C VAL A 147 2.44 0.86 -13.64
N SER A 148 1.63 0.01 -13.00
CA SER A 148 0.17 0.00 -13.18
C SER A 148 -0.57 1.08 -12.38
N ALA A 149 0.09 1.72 -11.39
CA ALA A 149 -0.52 2.74 -10.53
C ALA A 149 -0.56 4.13 -11.18
N ASP A 150 -1.51 4.96 -10.73
CA ASP A 150 -1.56 6.41 -11.02
C ASP A 150 -0.68 7.21 -10.07
N THR A 151 -0.64 6.76 -8.82
CA THR A 151 0.07 7.43 -7.73
C THR A 151 0.84 6.38 -6.93
N VAL A 152 2.07 6.69 -6.60
CA VAL A 152 2.92 5.88 -5.74
C VAL A 152 3.12 6.59 -4.41
N ILE A 153 2.82 5.91 -3.32
CA ILE A 153 3.09 6.39 -1.97
C ILE A 153 4.27 5.60 -1.41
N VAL A 154 5.35 6.30 -1.12
CA VAL A 154 6.57 5.70 -0.60
C VAL A 154 6.65 5.89 0.91
N ALA A 155 6.56 4.79 1.65
CA ALA A 155 6.79 4.80 3.10
C ALA A 155 8.28 4.66 3.39
N THR A 156 8.86 5.64 4.05
CA THR A 156 10.24 5.65 4.52
C THR A 156 10.31 5.97 6.01
N THR A 157 11.49 5.84 6.60
CA THR A 157 11.74 6.18 8.01
C THR A 157 12.83 7.25 8.11
N MET A 158 13.15 7.69 9.33
CA MET A 158 14.26 8.61 9.58
C MET A 158 15.65 7.96 9.48
N ASP A 159 15.72 6.64 9.30
CA ASP A 159 16.99 5.93 9.13
C ASP A 159 17.71 6.42 7.86
N ILE A 160 18.98 6.84 8.01
CA ILE A 160 19.76 7.44 6.93
C ILE A 160 19.88 6.48 5.74
N SER A 161 20.10 5.19 6.01
CA SER A 161 20.26 4.20 4.93
C SER A 161 18.95 3.90 4.21
N ASP A 162 17.80 3.99 4.92
CA ASP A 162 16.48 3.88 4.31
C ASP A 162 16.18 5.09 3.41
N MET A 163 16.48 6.29 3.88
CA MET A 163 16.29 7.52 3.11
C MET A 163 17.17 7.57 1.85
N GLN A 164 18.46 7.24 1.98
CA GLN A 164 19.38 7.21 0.84
C GLN A 164 18.97 6.16 -0.20
N GLY A 165 18.58 4.96 0.28
CA GLY A 165 18.07 3.91 -0.58
C GLY A 165 16.75 4.29 -1.26
N THR A 166 15.84 4.91 -0.53
CA THR A 166 14.59 5.44 -1.06
C THR A 166 14.84 6.49 -2.14
N LYS A 167 15.73 7.46 -1.90
CA LYS A 167 16.11 8.48 -2.90
C LYS A 167 16.66 7.85 -4.17
N ARG A 168 17.58 6.88 -4.03
CA ARG A 168 18.14 6.15 -5.18
C ARG A 168 17.06 5.40 -5.95
N MET A 169 16.21 4.65 -5.25
CA MET A 169 15.12 3.89 -5.86
C MET A 169 14.15 4.78 -6.65
N ILE A 170 13.85 5.97 -6.13
CA ILE A 170 12.98 6.93 -6.81
C ILE A 170 13.63 7.40 -8.10
N HIS A 171 14.88 7.82 -8.06
CA HIS A 171 15.63 8.28 -9.23
C HIS A 171 15.80 7.19 -10.30
N GLU A 172 16.12 5.96 -9.89
CA GLU A 172 16.42 4.89 -10.82
C GLU A 172 15.16 4.23 -11.40
N LEU A 173 14.03 4.33 -10.71
CA LEU A 173 12.82 3.61 -11.10
C LEU A 173 11.63 4.55 -11.39
N TYR A 174 11.29 5.48 -10.50
CA TYR A 174 10.04 6.22 -10.62
C TYR A 174 10.12 7.34 -11.63
N ASP A 175 11.29 7.96 -11.78
CA ASP A 175 11.54 8.99 -12.80
C ASP A 175 11.37 8.42 -14.21
N LEU A 176 11.72 7.13 -14.40
CA LEU A 176 11.52 6.43 -15.67
C LEU A 176 10.04 6.23 -16.06
N PHE A 177 9.14 6.19 -15.08
CA PHE A 177 7.71 5.92 -15.30
C PHE A 177 6.84 7.16 -15.13
N GLU A 178 7.43 8.34 -14.89
CA GLU A 178 6.72 9.62 -14.71
C GLU A 178 5.53 9.53 -13.73
N LYS A 179 5.70 8.79 -12.63
CA LYS A 179 4.63 8.55 -11.66
C LYS A 179 4.45 9.71 -10.70
N LYS A 180 3.21 10.08 -10.42
CA LYS A 180 2.89 10.95 -9.28
C LYS A 180 3.31 10.25 -8.01
N THR A 181 4.36 10.76 -7.36
CA THR A 181 4.96 10.12 -6.19
C THR A 181 4.84 11.05 -4.98
N GLY A 182 4.45 10.48 -3.83
CA GLY A 182 4.43 11.18 -2.55
C GLY A 182 5.10 10.35 -1.47
N ILE A 183 5.85 11.00 -0.58
CA ILE A 183 6.58 10.34 0.51
C ILE A 183 5.80 10.47 1.82
N ILE A 184 5.75 9.39 2.60
CA ILE A 184 5.34 9.40 4.01
C ILE A 184 6.57 9.04 4.84
N VAL A 185 7.02 9.97 5.68
CA VAL A 185 8.08 9.70 6.67
C VAL A 185 7.41 9.12 7.91
N ASN A 186 7.55 7.82 8.12
CA ASN A 186 6.88 7.09 9.19
C ASN A 186 7.81 6.82 10.38
N LYS A 187 7.23 6.44 11.52
CA LYS A 187 7.96 6.08 12.74
C LYS A 187 8.85 7.20 13.29
N VAL A 188 8.44 8.44 13.10
CA VAL A 188 9.15 9.57 13.68
C VAL A 188 8.94 9.61 15.20
N PRO A 189 10.00 9.78 16.02
CA PRO A 189 9.86 9.99 17.46
C PRO A 189 8.89 11.15 17.74
N ILE A 190 7.93 10.91 18.65
CA ILE A 190 6.85 11.88 18.90
C ILE A 190 7.40 13.22 19.42
N GLU A 191 8.53 13.17 20.12
CA GLU A 191 9.20 14.32 20.70
C GLU A 191 9.74 15.29 19.63
N MET A 192 9.96 14.80 18.41
CA MET A 192 10.45 15.60 17.28
C MET A 192 9.33 16.30 16.49
N ILE A 193 8.08 15.93 16.75
CA ILE A 193 6.89 16.43 16.06
C ILE A 193 5.73 16.65 17.02
N SER A 194 6.05 17.15 18.22
CA SER A 194 5.08 17.42 19.30
C SER A 194 4.09 18.51 18.94
N THR A 195 4.51 19.44 18.09
CA THR A 195 3.69 20.53 17.58
C THR A 195 3.46 20.43 16.07
N LEU A 196 2.42 21.08 15.58
CA LEU A 196 2.16 21.18 14.14
C LEU A 196 3.31 21.89 13.39
N GLU A 197 3.94 22.87 14.03
CA GLU A 197 5.06 23.61 13.45
C GLU A 197 6.29 22.70 13.27
N GLU A 198 6.64 21.92 14.29
CA GLU A 198 7.75 20.96 14.22
C GLU A 198 7.49 19.88 13.16
N ARG A 199 6.26 19.36 13.08
CA ARG A 199 5.85 18.41 12.07
C ARG A 199 6.00 19.00 10.67
N GLU A 200 5.56 20.21 10.44
CA GLU A 200 5.66 20.90 9.15
C GLU A 200 7.10 21.25 8.80
N LYS A 201 7.91 21.67 9.76
CA LYS A 201 9.36 21.92 9.56
C LYS A 201 10.09 20.64 9.14
N LEU A 202 9.78 19.52 9.80
CA LEU A 202 10.37 18.24 9.45
C LEU A 202 9.89 17.77 8.06
N ARG A 203 8.60 17.92 7.74
CA ARG A 203 8.03 17.62 6.43
C ARG A 203 8.79 18.36 5.31
N LYS A 204 8.98 19.68 5.43
CA LYS A 204 9.72 20.50 4.46
C LYS A 204 11.17 20.06 4.32
N LYS A 205 11.85 19.76 5.44
CA LYS A 205 13.22 19.24 5.41
C LYS A 205 13.34 17.98 4.56
N TYR A 206 12.42 17.04 4.70
CA TYR A 206 12.41 15.80 3.90
C TYR A 206 12.05 16.07 2.44
N GLU A 207 11.17 17.01 2.17
CA GLU A 207 10.81 17.45 0.82
C GLU A 207 12.03 18.01 0.06
N GLU A 208 12.79 18.89 0.70
CA GLU A 208 14.04 19.42 0.16
C GLU A 208 15.10 18.33 -0.07
N MET A 209 15.23 17.38 0.88
CA MET A 209 16.21 16.30 0.78
C MET A 209 15.89 15.30 -0.34
N SER A 210 14.62 15.01 -0.57
CA SER A 210 14.16 14.01 -1.55
C SER A 210 13.93 14.61 -2.94
N ASN A 211 13.67 15.90 -3.00
CA ASN A 211 13.17 16.62 -4.18
C ASN A 211 11.81 16.08 -4.67
N LEU A 212 11.00 15.54 -3.73
CA LEU A 212 9.67 14.98 -4.00
C LEU A 212 8.67 15.46 -2.94
N PRO A 213 7.38 15.54 -3.29
CA PRO A 213 6.34 15.90 -2.34
C PRO A 213 6.31 14.97 -1.12
N VAL A 214 6.48 15.50 0.07
CA VAL A 214 6.25 14.77 1.31
C VAL A 214 4.81 14.99 1.73
N VAL A 215 4.01 13.94 1.60
CA VAL A 215 2.58 13.93 1.96
C VAL A 215 2.42 14.28 3.43
N ASP A 216 3.17 13.57 4.28
CA ASP A 216 3.14 13.81 5.70
C ASP A 216 4.28 13.11 6.47
N VAL A 217 4.37 13.47 7.76
CA VAL A 217 5.24 12.84 8.75
C VAL A 217 4.36 12.18 9.82
N ALA A 218 4.53 10.87 10.00
CA ALA A 218 3.72 10.08 10.91
C ALA A 218 4.53 9.67 12.16
N PRO A 219 4.04 9.98 13.38
CA PRO A 219 4.73 9.65 14.61
C PRO A 219 4.74 8.15 14.92
N CYS A 220 5.73 7.74 15.70
CA CYS A 220 5.81 6.40 16.27
C CYS A 220 5.02 6.34 17.57
N PHE A 221 3.92 5.61 17.58
CA PHE A 221 3.16 5.35 18.80
C PHE A 221 3.36 3.90 19.25
N CYS A 222 3.66 3.69 20.53
CA CYS A 222 3.77 2.35 21.12
C CYS A 222 2.47 1.54 20.95
N ASP A 223 1.32 2.19 20.94
CA ASP A 223 0.02 1.54 20.74
C ASP A 223 -0.11 0.87 19.37
N VAL A 224 0.50 1.43 18.34
CA VAL A 224 0.57 0.81 17.01
C VAL A 224 1.36 -0.49 17.06
N LEU A 225 2.49 -0.50 17.78
CA LEU A 225 3.33 -1.69 17.97
C LEU A 225 2.64 -2.76 18.81
N ARG A 226 1.91 -2.35 19.87
CA ARG A 226 1.18 -3.26 20.76
C ARG A 226 0.06 -4.04 20.05
N LEU A 227 -0.56 -3.46 19.02
CA LEU A 227 -1.56 -4.17 18.21
C LEU A 227 -0.94 -5.25 17.28
N GLY A 228 0.39 -5.29 17.16
CA GLY A 228 1.11 -6.35 16.47
C GLY A 228 0.79 -6.53 14.99
N GLY A 229 0.17 -5.54 14.36
CA GLY A 229 -0.23 -5.63 12.94
C GLY A 229 -1.38 -6.59 12.64
N ASN A 230 -2.07 -7.11 13.65
CA ASN A 230 -3.14 -8.11 13.48
C ASN A 230 -4.53 -7.50 13.24
N THR A 231 -4.61 -6.17 13.18
CA THR A 231 -5.87 -5.42 13.05
C THR A 231 -5.66 -4.13 12.26
N ILE A 232 -6.76 -3.52 11.84
CA ILE A 232 -6.73 -2.21 11.21
C ILE A 232 -6.80 -1.15 12.30
N PHE A 233 -5.69 -0.42 12.51
CA PHE A 233 -5.53 0.52 13.62
C PHE A 233 -6.65 1.57 13.69
N SER A 234 -7.03 2.16 12.56
CA SER A 234 -8.07 3.20 12.49
C SER A 234 -9.47 2.71 12.88
N LEU A 235 -9.72 1.40 12.80
CA LEU A 235 -10.98 0.80 13.25
C LEU A 235 -10.96 0.48 14.74
N GLU A 236 -9.84 -0.02 15.25
CA GLU A 236 -9.70 -0.40 16.66
C GLU A 236 -9.56 0.82 17.57
N LYS A 237 -8.96 1.90 17.06
CA LYS A 237 -8.66 3.12 17.81
C LYS A 237 -9.10 4.38 17.02
N PRO A 238 -10.42 4.57 16.75
CA PRO A 238 -10.91 5.62 15.85
C PRO A 238 -10.59 7.04 16.31
N GLU A 239 -10.52 7.27 17.64
CA GLU A 239 -10.25 8.59 18.23
C GLU A 239 -8.77 8.83 18.54
N HIS A 240 -7.90 7.85 18.31
CA HIS A 240 -6.48 7.96 18.60
C HIS A 240 -5.81 9.05 17.73
N PRO A 241 -4.84 9.82 18.26
CA PRO A 241 -4.13 10.84 17.48
C PRO A 241 -3.53 10.32 16.17
N PHE A 242 -2.99 9.10 16.18
CA PHE A 242 -2.48 8.47 14.95
C PHE A 242 -3.57 8.25 13.90
N THR A 243 -4.78 7.89 14.30
CA THR A 243 -5.91 7.73 13.38
C THR A 243 -6.31 9.06 12.73
N LYS A 244 -6.23 10.17 13.46
CA LYS A 244 -6.45 11.51 12.91
C LYS A 244 -5.41 11.84 11.84
N ILE A 245 -4.14 11.54 12.11
CA ILE A 245 -3.04 11.71 11.16
C ILE A 245 -3.25 10.84 9.91
N LEU A 246 -3.66 9.58 10.07
CA LEU A 246 -3.98 8.69 8.93
C LEU A 246 -5.12 9.24 8.06
N LYS A 247 -6.15 9.85 8.66
CA LYS A 247 -7.25 10.52 7.93
C LYS A 247 -6.74 11.75 7.16
N GLU A 248 -5.85 12.55 7.75
CA GLU A 248 -5.19 13.68 7.07
C GLU A 248 -4.35 13.21 5.89
N ILE A 249 -3.51 12.18 6.09
CA ILE A 249 -2.72 11.54 5.02
C ILE A 249 -3.63 11.06 3.89
N ALA A 250 -4.70 10.35 4.21
CA ALA A 250 -5.67 9.87 3.23
C ALA A 250 -6.25 11.01 2.38
N THR A 251 -6.62 12.13 3.03
CA THR A 251 -7.13 13.33 2.34
C THR A 251 -6.09 13.99 1.44
N LYS A 252 -4.81 14.04 1.88
CA LYS A 252 -3.72 14.60 1.07
C LYS A 252 -3.42 13.72 -0.15
N ILE A 253 -3.44 12.39 -0.02
CA ILE A 253 -3.24 11.45 -1.13
C ILE A 253 -4.33 11.56 -2.20
N GLN A 254 -5.56 11.87 -1.82
CA GLN A 254 -6.63 12.11 -2.79
C GLN A 254 -6.33 13.29 -3.72
N LYS A 255 -5.60 14.30 -3.24
CA LYS A 255 -5.26 15.53 -3.97
C LYS A 255 -4.02 15.41 -4.85
N LEU A 256 -3.17 14.38 -4.63
CA LEU A 256 -2.06 14.03 -5.51
C LEU A 256 -2.57 13.51 -6.85
#